data_4946183d58cc3002b7e5d6e4a2a986f0
#
_entry.id   4946183d58cc3002b7e5d6e4a2a986f0
#
_cell.length_a   1.000
_cell.length_b   1.000
_cell.length_c   1.000
_cell.angle_alpha   90.00
_cell.angle_beta   90.00
_cell.angle_gamma   90.00
#
_symmetry.space_group_name_H-M   'P 1'
#
loop_
_entity.id
_entity.type
_entity.pdbx_description
1 polymer ?
#
loop_
_entity_poly.entity_id
_entity_poly.type
_entity_poly.pdbx_seq_one_letter_code
_entity_poly.pdbx_strand_id
1 'polypeptide(L)'
;DYELLPQRLGEVIASTPGIVAFIPDQYVPDGMAGVKILRSDRITPADFFGGRQWIPTATPAPQFGVLPLILGTLLVSFVAILIALPLGLGVAIYLSELAGERMRKVLKPTIELLAGIPSVVYGFFGLVVLVPLIQKTFGLPVGETALAGSLILAVMALPTIITVAEDAMRGTPRAMREASLAL
;
A
#
# COMPACT_ATOMS: atom_id res chain seq x y z
N ASP A 1 0.90 33.24 18.40
CA ASP A 1 0.80 33.28 19.87
C ASP A 1 -0.25 32.28 20.36
N TYR A 2 0.17 31.02 20.51
CA TYR A 2 -0.71 29.93 20.94
C TYR A 2 -1.04 30.03 22.45
N GLU A 3 -0.24 30.76 23.23
CA GLU A 3 -0.45 30.96 24.68
C GLU A 3 -1.72 31.77 25.00
N LEU A 4 -2.12 32.68 24.12
CA LEU A 4 -3.32 33.50 24.27
C LEU A 4 -4.59 32.85 23.67
N LEU A 5 -4.45 31.71 23.05
CA LEU A 5 -5.54 31.03 22.34
C LEU A 5 -6.71 30.67 23.27
N PRO A 6 -6.50 30.11 24.50
CA PRO A 6 -7.58 29.82 25.43
C PRO A 6 -8.36 31.05 25.86
N GLN A 7 -7.69 32.18 26.10
CA GLN A 7 -8.34 33.42 26.53
C GLN A 7 -9.20 34.04 25.42
N ARG A 8 -8.64 34.07 24.17
CA ARG A 8 -9.40 34.58 23.00
C ARG A 8 -10.57 33.70 22.65
N LEU A 9 -10.42 32.38 22.76
CA LEU A 9 -11.52 31.46 22.57
C LEU A 9 -12.63 31.68 23.60
N GLY A 10 -12.27 31.94 24.85
CA GLY A 10 -13.23 32.31 25.91
C GLY A 10 -14.05 33.54 25.54
N GLU A 11 -13.40 34.59 25.06
CA GLU A 11 -14.06 35.82 24.62
C GLU A 11 -15.00 35.60 23.43
N VAL A 12 -14.56 34.86 22.41
CA VAL A 12 -15.35 34.56 21.22
C VAL A 12 -16.58 33.70 21.55
N ILE A 13 -16.41 32.70 22.39
CA ILE A 13 -17.51 31.83 22.82
C ILE A 13 -18.52 32.60 23.67
N ALA A 14 -18.05 33.47 24.55
CA ALA A 14 -18.92 34.31 25.38
C ALA A 14 -19.68 35.35 24.55
N SER A 15 -19.12 35.86 23.47
CA SER A 15 -19.74 36.88 22.62
C SER A 15 -20.67 36.32 21.55
N THR A 16 -20.57 35.03 21.22
CA THR A 16 -21.32 34.43 20.09
C THR A 16 -22.05 33.17 20.54
N PRO A 17 -23.33 33.29 20.99
CA PRO A 17 -24.12 32.16 21.40
C PRO A 17 -24.35 31.15 20.24
N GLY A 18 -24.18 29.86 20.53
CA GLY A 18 -24.40 28.78 19.54
C GLY A 18 -23.22 28.47 18.65
N ILE A 19 -22.05 29.01 18.91
CA ILE A 19 -20.82 28.67 18.21
C ILE A 19 -20.40 27.22 18.56
N VAL A 20 -20.00 26.43 17.58
CA VAL A 20 -19.38 25.11 17.75
C VAL A 20 -17.93 25.21 17.32
N ALA A 21 -17.03 24.90 18.23
CA ALA A 21 -15.59 24.94 17.96
C ALA A 21 -14.95 23.57 18.18
N PHE A 22 -13.99 23.20 17.33
CA PHE A 22 -13.15 22.02 17.49
C PHE A 22 -11.76 22.48 17.93
N ILE A 23 -11.41 22.13 19.14
CA ILE A 23 -10.17 22.63 19.78
C ILE A 23 -9.46 21.43 20.40
N PRO A 24 -8.13 21.32 20.26
CA PRO A 24 -7.35 20.33 21.00
C PRO A 24 -7.54 20.53 22.52
N ASP A 25 -7.68 19.42 23.24
CA ASP A 25 -7.99 19.37 24.68
C ASP A 25 -7.07 20.29 25.53
N GLN A 26 -5.82 20.40 25.13
CA GLN A 26 -4.80 21.26 25.77
C GLN A 26 -5.09 22.77 25.71
N TYR A 27 -5.96 23.21 24.82
CA TYR A 27 -6.33 24.62 24.64
C TYR A 27 -7.73 24.94 25.14
N VAL A 28 -8.43 23.95 25.71
CA VAL A 28 -9.75 24.17 26.33
C VAL A 28 -9.53 24.82 27.69
N PRO A 29 -10.02 26.04 27.92
CA PRO A 29 -9.87 26.70 29.22
C PRO A 29 -10.64 25.96 30.31
N ASP A 30 -10.01 25.77 31.45
CA ASP A 30 -10.66 25.19 32.62
C ASP A 30 -11.73 26.14 33.16
N GLY A 31 -12.94 25.61 33.36
CA GLY A 31 -13.99 26.33 34.10
C GLY A 31 -14.82 27.33 33.31
N MET A 32 -14.90 27.24 31.97
CA MET A 32 -15.79 28.09 31.17
C MET A 32 -17.26 27.87 31.51
N ALA A 33 -17.90 28.90 32.09
CA ALA A 33 -19.33 28.93 32.29
C ALA A 33 -20.08 29.01 30.94
N GLY A 34 -21.03 28.11 30.71
CA GLY A 34 -21.85 28.10 29.48
C GLY A 34 -21.31 27.30 28.33
N VAL A 35 -20.14 26.67 28.45
CA VAL A 35 -19.59 25.76 27.45
C VAL A 35 -20.03 24.33 27.72
N LYS A 36 -20.64 23.69 26.73
CA LYS A 36 -20.95 22.26 26.77
C LYS A 36 -19.98 21.50 25.89
N ILE A 37 -19.16 20.64 26.48
CA ILE A 37 -18.37 19.68 25.74
C ILE A 37 -19.33 18.69 25.09
N LEU A 38 -19.47 18.78 23.76
CA LEU A 38 -20.37 17.92 23.00
C LEU A 38 -19.76 16.53 22.79
N ARG A 39 -18.44 16.50 22.59
CA ARG A 39 -17.69 15.27 22.41
C ARG A 39 -16.22 15.52 22.77
N SER A 40 -15.65 14.65 23.55
CA SER A 40 -14.21 14.62 23.83
C SER A 40 -13.69 13.30 23.24
N ASP A 41 -13.08 13.37 22.08
CA ASP A 41 -12.49 12.19 21.42
C ASP A 41 -11.02 12.08 21.80
N ARG A 42 -10.73 11.26 22.79
CA ARG A 42 -9.36 10.76 23.01
C ARG A 42 -9.16 9.54 22.13
N ILE A 43 -8.18 9.59 21.25
CA ILE A 43 -7.80 8.43 20.44
C ILE A 43 -7.20 7.39 21.38
N THR A 44 -7.95 6.34 21.67
CA THR A 44 -7.41 5.19 22.41
C THR A 44 -6.62 4.28 21.46
N PRO A 45 -5.67 3.48 21.96
CA PRO A 45 -5.01 2.47 21.11
C PRO A 45 -5.99 1.53 20.41
N ALA A 46 -7.13 1.22 21.05
CA ALA A 46 -8.17 0.42 20.45
C ALA A 46 -8.86 1.12 19.28
N ASP A 47 -9.14 2.42 19.40
CA ASP A 47 -9.71 3.22 18.31
C ASP A 47 -8.73 3.37 17.15
N PHE A 48 -7.43 3.52 17.45
CA PHE A 48 -6.39 3.63 16.44
C PHE A 48 -6.21 2.32 15.66
N PHE A 49 -6.07 1.19 16.33
CA PHE A 49 -5.88 -0.10 15.66
C PHE A 49 -7.16 -0.72 15.11
N GLY A 50 -8.30 -0.48 15.75
CA GLY A 50 -9.61 -1.03 15.37
C GLY A 50 -10.49 -0.08 14.56
N GLY A 51 -10.11 1.19 14.43
CA GLY A 51 -10.85 2.19 13.68
C GLY A 51 -10.93 1.83 12.19
N ARG A 52 -12.10 2.04 11.61
CA ARG A 52 -12.43 1.61 10.24
C ARG A 52 -12.27 2.71 9.20
N GLN A 53 -11.84 3.89 9.58
CA GLN A 53 -11.71 5.02 8.66
C GLN A 53 -10.42 5.79 8.97
N TRP A 54 -9.65 6.07 7.94
CA TRP A 54 -8.48 6.93 7.97
C TRP A 54 -8.78 8.20 7.20
N ILE A 55 -9.32 9.20 7.87
CA ILE A 55 -9.65 10.50 7.29
C ILE A 55 -9.18 11.59 8.27
N PRO A 56 -7.87 11.90 8.28
CA PRO A 56 -7.30 12.89 9.21
C PRO A 56 -7.81 14.32 8.96
N THR A 57 -8.33 14.59 7.77
CA THR A 57 -8.90 15.88 7.37
C THR A 57 -10.41 15.97 7.52
N ALA A 58 -11.06 14.94 8.09
CA ALA A 58 -12.51 14.95 8.27
C ALA A 58 -12.95 16.05 9.23
N THR A 59 -13.99 16.76 8.86
CA THR A 59 -14.73 17.69 9.71
C THR A 59 -16.10 17.07 10.01
N PRO A 60 -16.60 17.09 11.23
CA PRO A 60 -16.13 17.86 12.38
C PRO A 60 -15.01 17.20 13.21
N ALA A 61 -14.72 15.94 13.05
CA ALA A 61 -13.68 15.26 13.82
C ALA A 61 -12.79 14.38 12.91
N PRO A 62 -11.45 14.50 13.00
CA PRO A 62 -10.54 13.64 12.27
C PRO A 62 -10.66 12.17 12.72
N GLN A 63 -10.50 11.25 11.79
CA GLN A 63 -10.60 9.81 12.05
C GLN A 63 -9.26 9.15 11.76
N PHE A 64 -8.73 8.42 12.74
CA PHE A 64 -7.40 7.80 12.69
C PHE A 64 -7.47 6.29 12.89
N GLY A 65 -8.25 5.59 12.07
CA GLY A 65 -8.33 4.14 12.10
C GLY A 65 -7.34 3.50 11.13
N VAL A 66 -6.34 2.74 11.61
CA VAL A 66 -5.29 2.14 10.78
C VAL A 66 -5.74 0.83 10.12
N LEU A 67 -6.79 0.18 10.62
CA LEU A 67 -7.27 -1.11 10.12
C LEU A 67 -7.46 -1.17 8.58
N PRO A 68 -8.10 -0.18 7.93
CA PRO A 68 -8.26 -0.21 6.46
C PRO A 68 -6.93 -0.17 5.72
N LEU A 69 -5.92 0.54 6.25
CA LEU A 69 -4.60 0.61 5.65
C LEU A 69 -3.87 -0.73 5.73
N ILE A 70 -3.94 -1.40 6.89
CA ILE A 70 -3.37 -2.74 7.07
C ILE A 70 -4.04 -3.75 6.14
N LEU A 71 -5.37 -3.79 6.12
CA LEU A 71 -6.10 -4.71 5.26
C LEU A 71 -5.89 -4.41 3.78
N GLY A 72 -5.81 -3.14 3.40
CA GLY A 72 -5.53 -2.72 2.03
C GLY A 72 -4.15 -3.17 1.56
N THR A 73 -3.11 -2.98 2.37
CA THR A 73 -1.74 -3.42 2.03
C THR A 73 -1.65 -4.94 1.96
N LEU A 74 -2.27 -5.66 2.88
CA LEU A 74 -2.31 -7.13 2.86
C LEU A 74 -3.03 -7.65 1.62
N LEU A 75 -4.17 -7.08 1.26
CA LEU A 75 -4.92 -7.44 0.06
C LEU A 75 -4.09 -7.24 -1.21
N VAL A 76 -3.52 -6.04 -1.39
CA VAL A 76 -2.71 -5.69 -2.56
C VAL A 76 -1.48 -6.61 -2.67
N SER A 77 -0.78 -6.86 -1.55
CA SER A 77 0.38 -7.74 -1.52
C SER A 77 0.01 -9.19 -1.84
N PHE A 78 -1.08 -9.69 -1.26
CA PHE A 78 -1.55 -11.05 -1.50
C PHE A 78 -1.91 -11.28 -2.97
N VAL A 79 -2.66 -10.37 -3.58
CA VAL A 79 -3.03 -10.45 -5.00
C VAL A 79 -1.80 -10.30 -5.89
N ALA A 80 -0.86 -9.42 -5.55
CA ALA A 80 0.40 -9.28 -6.29
C ALA A 80 1.22 -10.58 -6.29
N ILE A 81 1.36 -11.24 -5.12
CA ILE A 81 2.06 -12.53 -5.02
C ILE A 81 1.33 -13.62 -5.78
N LEU A 82 0.01 -13.68 -5.70
CA LEU A 82 -0.81 -14.66 -6.42
C LEU A 82 -0.62 -14.57 -7.94
N ILE A 83 -0.35 -13.39 -8.47
CA ILE A 83 -0.06 -13.16 -9.89
C ILE A 83 1.43 -13.41 -10.19
N ALA A 84 2.33 -12.82 -9.40
CA ALA A 84 3.75 -12.82 -9.68
C ALA A 84 4.41 -14.19 -9.47
N LEU A 85 3.98 -14.94 -8.46
CA LEU A 85 4.61 -16.21 -8.11
C LEU A 85 4.46 -17.27 -9.20
N PRO A 86 3.26 -17.59 -9.73
CA PRO A 86 3.12 -18.59 -10.78
C PRO A 86 3.82 -18.15 -12.08
N LEU A 87 3.74 -16.87 -12.45
CA LEU A 87 4.41 -16.35 -13.63
C LEU A 87 5.94 -16.38 -13.47
N GLY A 88 6.45 -15.93 -12.34
CA GLY A 88 7.88 -15.90 -12.04
C GLY A 88 8.49 -17.30 -11.96
N LEU A 89 7.81 -18.25 -11.29
CA LEU A 89 8.24 -19.65 -11.25
C LEU A 89 8.20 -20.29 -12.62
N GLY A 90 7.15 -20.05 -13.43
CA GLY A 90 7.07 -20.55 -14.79
C GLY A 90 8.23 -20.10 -15.66
N VAL A 91 8.60 -18.82 -15.60
CA VAL A 91 9.77 -18.27 -16.30
C VAL A 91 11.08 -18.85 -15.77
N ALA A 92 11.22 -19.00 -14.44
CA ALA A 92 12.40 -19.58 -13.82
C ALA A 92 12.61 -21.04 -14.22
N ILE A 93 11.55 -21.86 -14.22
CA ILE A 93 11.59 -23.25 -14.69
C ILE A 93 11.98 -23.29 -16.18
N TYR A 94 11.36 -22.44 -16.98
CA TYR A 94 11.71 -22.35 -18.39
C TYR A 94 13.19 -22.05 -18.60
N LEU A 95 13.74 -21.06 -17.89
CA LEU A 95 15.15 -20.66 -17.98
C LEU A 95 16.09 -21.74 -17.46
N SER A 96 15.73 -22.46 -16.40
CA SER A 96 16.61 -23.47 -15.80
C SER A 96 16.62 -24.78 -16.57
N GLU A 97 15.46 -25.24 -17.07
CA GLU A 97 15.31 -26.57 -17.63
C GLU A 97 15.12 -26.62 -19.15
N LEU A 98 14.41 -25.66 -19.74
CA LEU A 98 13.96 -25.72 -21.12
C LEU A 98 14.70 -24.77 -22.07
N ALA A 99 15.19 -23.64 -21.56
CA ALA A 99 15.81 -22.62 -22.41
C ALA A 99 17.17 -23.06 -22.94
N GLY A 100 17.32 -23.03 -24.27
CA GLY A 100 18.62 -23.19 -24.90
C GLY A 100 19.56 -22.01 -24.60
N GLU A 101 20.86 -22.21 -24.81
CA GLU A 101 21.89 -21.22 -24.50
C GLU A 101 21.64 -19.83 -25.10
N ARG A 102 21.14 -19.79 -26.35
CA ARG A 102 20.85 -18.53 -27.05
C ARG A 102 19.76 -17.73 -26.34
N MET A 103 18.66 -18.41 -25.99
CA MET A 103 17.52 -17.79 -25.30
C MET A 103 17.91 -17.30 -23.92
N ARG A 104 18.68 -18.11 -23.18
CA ARG A 104 19.20 -17.75 -21.85
C ARG A 104 20.11 -16.53 -21.89
N LYS A 105 20.99 -16.44 -22.90
CA LYS A 105 21.89 -15.27 -23.09
C LYS A 105 21.13 -13.97 -23.37
N VAL A 106 19.88 -14.03 -23.84
CA VAL A 106 19.05 -12.85 -24.07
C VAL A 106 18.15 -12.57 -22.88
N LEU A 107 17.42 -13.58 -22.38
CA LEU A 107 16.43 -13.39 -21.33
C LEU A 107 17.05 -13.01 -19.97
N LYS A 108 18.18 -13.63 -19.60
CA LYS A 108 18.79 -13.35 -18.29
C LYS A 108 19.24 -11.89 -18.15
N PRO A 109 20.00 -11.30 -19.08
CA PRO A 109 20.32 -9.87 -18.99
C PRO A 109 19.08 -8.97 -19.04
N THR A 110 18.03 -9.35 -19.79
CA THR A 110 16.80 -8.58 -19.86
C THR A 110 16.09 -8.54 -18.50
N ILE A 111 16.03 -9.67 -17.79
CA ILE A 111 15.45 -9.74 -16.44
C ILE A 111 16.31 -8.95 -15.45
N GLU A 112 17.63 -9.04 -15.54
CA GLU A 112 18.55 -8.27 -14.71
C GLU A 112 18.41 -6.75 -14.94
N LEU A 113 18.23 -6.32 -16.20
CA LEU A 113 17.94 -4.92 -16.52
C LEU A 113 16.60 -4.46 -15.94
N LEU A 114 15.56 -5.29 -16.02
CA LEU A 114 14.27 -4.98 -15.39
C LEU A 114 14.41 -4.86 -13.85
N ALA A 115 15.20 -5.75 -13.23
CA ALA A 115 15.48 -5.65 -11.79
C ALA A 115 16.20 -4.36 -11.39
N GLY A 116 16.97 -3.77 -12.30
CA GLY A 116 17.70 -2.52 -12.11
C GLY A 116 16.83 -1.25 -12.23
N ILE A 117 15.60 -1.36 -12.71
CA ILE A 117 14.71 -0.21 -12.85
C ILE A 117 14.23 0.26 -11.45
N PRO A 118 14.41 1.55 -11.09
CA PRO A 118 13.90 2.09 -9.83
C PRO A 118 12.40 1.91 -9.68
N SER A 119 11.93 1.55 -8.49
CA SER A 119 10.50 1.33 -8.18
C SER A 119 9.60 2.52 -8.52
N VAL A 120 10.14 3.75 -8.42
CA VAL A 120 9.42 4.98 -8.78
C VAL A 120 9.03 5.00 -10.26
N VAL A 121 9.89 4.45 -11.14
CA VAL A 121 9.60 4.37 -12.58
C VAL A 121 8.43 3.42 -12.84
N TYR A 122 8.42 2.27 -12.17
CA TYR A 122 7.29 1.34 -12.23
C TYR A 122 5.99 1.97 -11.74
N GLY A 123 6.06 2.69 -10.60
CA GLY A 123 4.91 3.40 -10.06
C GLY A 123 4.37 4.48 -10.99
N PHE A 124 5.26 5.27 -11.59
CA PHE A 124 4.90 6.30 -12.57
C PHE A 124 4.26 5.68 -13.83
N PHE A 125 4.88 4.65 -14.39
CA PHE A 125 4.32 3.92 -15.53
C PHE A 125 2.94 3.34 -15.20
N GLY A 126 2.81 2.75 -14.02
CA GLY A 126 1.54 2.24 -13.54
C GLY A 126 0.46 3.30 -13.48
N LEU A 127 0.78 4.47 -12.93
CA LEU A 127 -0.16 5.58 -12.81
C LEU A 127 -0.58 6.13 -14.18
N VAL A 128 0.36 6.31 -15.10
CA VAL A 128 0.11 6.96 -16.39
C VAL A 128 -0.47 6.01 -17.44
N VAL A 129 -0.10 4.74 -17.39
CA VAL A 129 -0.49 3.76 -18.43
C VAL A 129 -1.49 2.73 -17.91
N LEU A 130 -1.16 2.04 -16.80
CA LEU A 130 -1.95 0.91 -16.33
C LEU A 130 -3.28 1.35 -15.69
N VAL A 131 -3.26 2.41 -14.91
CA VAL A 131 -4.47 2.94 -14.25
C VAL A 131 -5.52 3.37 -15.29
N PRO A 132 -5.22 4.19 -16.32
CA PRO A 132 -6.18 4.52 -17.35
C PRO A 132 -6.62 3.32 -18.20
N LEU A 133 -5.73 2.35 -18.41
CA LEU A 133 -6.06 1.12 -19.13
C LEU A 133 -7.11 0.31 -18.38
N ILE A 134 -6.91 0.10 -17.07
CA ILE A 134 -7.86 -0.61 -16.21
C ILE A 134 -9.19 0.16 -16.15
N GLN A 135 -9.14 1.47 -15.93
CA GLN A 135 -10.32 2.30 -15.89
C GLN A 135 -11.20 2.14 -17.14
N LYS A 136 -10.57 2.21 -18.33
CA LYS A 136 -11.27 2.07 -19.61
C LYS A 136 -11.78 0.65 -19.85
N THR A 137 -10.96 -0.36 -19.53
CA THR A 137 -11.30 -1.76 -19.79
C THR A 137 -12.47 -2.24 -18.95
N PHE A 138 -12.51 -1.81 -17.69
CA PHE A 138 -13.56 -2.23 -16.74
C PHE A 138 -14.68 -1.19 -16.58
N GLY A 139 -14.63 -0.05 -17.27
CA GLY A 139 -15.63 1.00 -17.16
C GLY A 139 -15.74 1.61 -15.76
N LEU A 140 -14.64 1.70 -15.03
CA LEU A 140 -14.62 2.14 -13.64
C LEU A 140 -14.65 3.67 -13.56
N PRO A 141 -15.31 4.26 -12.54
CA PRO A 141 -15.30 5.70 -12.32
C PRO A 141 -13.90 6.23 -11.95
N VAL A 142 -13.08 5.39 -11.30
CA VAL A 142 -11.69 5.68 -10.87
C VAL A 142 -10.81 4.49 -11.21
N GLY A 143 -9.62 4.74 -11.75
CA GLY A 143 -8.69 3.70 -12.17
C GLY A 143 -7.69 3.28 -11.07
N GLU A 144 -7.50 4.10 -10.03
CA GLU A 144 -6.64 3.83 -8.88
C GLU A 144 -7.31 2.79 -7.96
N THR A 145 -7.19 1.54 -8.34
CA THR A 145 -7.80 0.40 -7.63
C THR A 145 -6.75 -0.50 -7.00
N ALA A 146 -7.17 -1.32 -6.05
CA ALA A 146 -6.31 -2.37 -5.49
C ALA A 146 -5.77 -3.31 -6.58
N LEU A 147 -6.55 -3.56 -7.64
CA LEU A 147 -6.12 -4.35 -8.79
C LEU A 147 -4.95 -3.69 -9.54
N ALA A 148 -5.05 -2.37 -9.81
CA ALA A 148 -3.96 -1.63 -10.45
C ALA A 148 -2.68 -1.68 -9.62
N GLY A 149 -2.78 -1.41 -8.31
CA GLY A 149 -1.66 -1.52 -7.38
C GLY A 149 -1.05 -2.92 -7.34
N SER A 150 -1.87 -3.96 -7.30
CA SER A 150 -1.42 -5.35 -7.29
C SER A 150 -0.69 -5.75 -8.57
N LEU A 151 -1.17 -5.31 -9.73
CA LEU A 151 -0.53 -5.58 -11.03
C LEU A 151 0.84 -4.90 -11.14
N ILE A 152 0.94 -3.63 -10.72
CA ILE A 152 2.21 -2.91 -10.71
C ILE A 152 3.21 -3.61 -9.78
N LEU A 153 2.76 -3.96 -8.58
CA LEU A 153 3.59 -4.64 -7.59
C LEU A 153 4.00 -6.03 -8.07
N ALA A 154 3.11 -6.77 -8.75
CA ALA A 154 3.42 -8.06 -9.34
C ALA A 154 4.52 -7.95 -10.40
N VAL A 155 4.40 -7.00 -11.34
CA VAL A 155 5.41 -6.76 -12.40
C VAL A 155 6.76 -6.40 -11.77
N MET A 156 6.77 -5.59 -10.72
CA MET A 156 7.98 -5.18 -10.01
C MET A 156 8.66 -6.35 -9.28
N ALA A 157 7.87 -7.30 -8.77
CA ALA A 157 8.37 -8.48 -8.06
C ALA A 157 8.89 -9.59 -8.99
N LEU A 158 8.42 -9.65 -10.25
CA LEU A 158 8.77 -10.70 -11.20
C LEU A 158 10.27 -10.93 -11.36
N PRO A 159 11.12 -9.90 -11.62
CA PRO A 159 12.55 -10.12 -11.83
C PRO A 159 13.22 -10.79 -10.62
N THR A 160 12.87 -10.35 -9.41
CA THR A 160 13.43 -10.92 -8.17
C THR A 160 12.98 -12.37 -7.97
N ILE A 161 11.70 -12.68 -8.20
CA ILE A 161 11.17 -14.06 -8.08
C ILE A 161 11.87 -14.97 -9.10
N ILE A 162 12.02 -14.52 -10.35
CA ILE A 162 12.65 -15.30 -11.41
C ILE A 162 14.11 -15.61 -11.05
N THR A 163 14.88 -14.60 -10.67
CA THR A 163 16.30 -14.76 -10.34
C THR A 163 16.50 -15.68 -9.16
N VAL A 164 15.79 -15.46 -8.05
CA VAL A 164 15.92 -16.30 -6.84
C VAL A 164 15.50 -17.74 -7.14
N ALA A 165 14.41 -17.95 -7.86
CA ALA A 165 13.95 -19.28 -8.21
C ALA A 165 14.88 -19.99 -9.19
N GLU A 166 15.41 -19.30 -10.21
CA GLU A 166 16.40 -19.86 -11.15
C GLU A 166 17.68 -20.31 -10.40
N ASP A 167 18.20 -19.46 -9.52
CA ASP A 167 19.41 -19.76 -8.75
C ASP A 167 19.19 -20.94 -7.79
N ALA A 168 18.05 -21.01 -7.13
CA ALA A 168 17.68 -22.13 -6.27
C ALA A 168 17.60 -23.46 -7.04
N MET A 169 16.96 -23.45 -8.24
CA MET A 169 16.88 -24.63 -9.10
C MET A 169 18.26 -25.08 -9.59
N ARG A 170 19.15 -24.15 -9.95
CA ARG A 170 20.50 -24.47 -10.39
C ARG A 170 21.38 -24.99 -9.26
N GLY A 171 21.16 -24.54 -8.03
CA GLY A 171 21.86 -25.03 -6.85
C GLY A 171 21.53 -26.47 -6.47
N THR A 172 20.46 -27.06 -7.04
CA THR A 172 20.03 -28.42 -6.74
C THR A 172 21.01 -29.44 -7.36
N PRO A 173 21.56 -30.40 -6.57
CA PRO A 173 22.48 -31.43 -7.05
C PRO A 173 21.86 -32.26 -8.18
N ARG A 174 22.68 -32.59 -9.19
CA ARG A 174 22.23 -33.39 -10.37
C ARG A 174 21.59 -34.72 -9.97
N ALA A 175 22.14 -35.38 -8.96
CA ALA A 175 21.58 -36.65 -8.45
C ALA A 175 20.12 -36.55 -7.99
N MET A 176 19.72 -35.42 -7.40
CA MET A 176 18.32 -35.19 -7.01
C MET A 176 17.41 -34.94 -8.21
N ARG A 177 17.92 -34.29 -9.25
CA ARG A 177 17.18 -34.08 -10.49
C ARG A 177 16.96 -35.40 -11.25
N GLU A 178 18.01 -36.20 -11.36
CA GLU A 178 17.93 -37.54 -12.02
C GLU A 178 16.98 -38.46 -11.25
N ALA A 179 16.99 -38.43 -9.93
CA ALA A 179 16.07 -39.22 -9.10
C ALA A 179 14.61 -38.82 -9.33
N SER A 180 14.32 -37.52 -9.50
CA SER A 180 12.96 -37.04 -9.75
C SER A 180 12.43 -37.39 -11.15
N LEU A 181 13.32 -37.57 -12.13
CA LEU A 181 12.98 -37.98 -13.50
C LEU A 181 12.82 -39.51 -13.65
N ALA A 182 13.29 -40.26 -12.66
CA ALA A 182 13.20 -41.72 -12.65
C ALA A 182 11.91 -42.25 -12.01
N LEU A 183 11.10 -41.37 -11.41
CA LEU A 183 9.76 -41.64 -10.84
C LEU A 183 8.64 -41.30 -11.81
#